data_3c63130db0fbbd7d50c15cf99e853318
#
_entry.id   3c63130db0fbbd7d50c15cf99e853318
#
_cell.length_a   1.000
_cell.length_b   1.000
_cell.length_c   1.000
_cell.angle_alpha   90.00
_cell.angle_beta   90.00
_cell.angle_gamma   90.00
#
_symmetry.space_group_name_H-M   'P 1'
#
loop_
_entity.id
_entity.type
_entity.pdbx_description
1 polymer ?
#
loop_
_entity_poly.entity_id
_entity_poly.type
_entity_poly.pdbx_seq_one_letter_code
_entity_poly.pdbx_strand_id
1 'polypeptide(L)'
;MSARSIFKALVNCGFDVLTVGITKDGRWTLIQNPDTFFADGWKEVTQELGPLCYILPDPCRPGIWIDGHELEEAHNIDCSNPVITGGLDVDAVFPVLHGSFGEDGTIQGLLDLSGLPYVGSGTLASSVCMDKDTAKIILSHYGIPCVPYVRVERYEWRQKPIQVLEDLSSGLTFPVFVKPSGSGSSLGVSKVKGEEGLCRALEDAFLYDTKALIEPAQEGYLEIECAILGNNEPKASVPGQIVPSREFYDYEAKYIDENTRLIIPAALDDDLAESVKKISIEAFKATGCSGLARVDVFVNPRSRDIKVSEINTMPGFTEVSMYPKLWEASGMSYEDLVATLVDLAFERKTACHRAFRRVTKM
;
A
#
# COMPACT_ATOMS: atom_id res chain seq x y z
N MET A 1 -9.90 7.31 -7.93
CA MET A 1 -10.97 6.29 -8.06
C MET A 1 -11.24 5.58 -6.74
N SER A 2 -10.25 5.00 -6.06
CA SER A 2 -10.43 4.32 -4.75
C SER A 2 -11.15 5.19 -3.72
N ALA A 3 -10.74 6.46 -3.56
CA ALA A 3 -11.36 7.38 -2.62
C ALA A 3 -12.87 7.60 -2.86
N ARG A 4 -13.30 7.64 -4.15
CA ARG A 4 -14.73 7.75 -4.51
C ARG A 4 -15.53 6.53 -4.05
N SER A 5 -15.02 5.33 -4.29
CA SER A 5 -15.71 4.09 -3.90
C SER A 5 -15.81 3.98 -2.38
N ILE A 6 -14.72 4.29 -1.67
CA ILE A 6 -14.69 4.29 -0.20
C ILE A 6 -15.64 5.36 0.37
N PHE A 7 -15.59 6.61 -0.15
CA PHE A 7 -16.49 7.68 0.26
C PHE A 7 -17.96 7.25 0.19
N LYS A 8 -18.39 6.70 -0.96
CA LYS A 8 -19.76 6.23 -1.14
C LYS A 8 -20.14 5.13 -0.14
N ALA A 9 -19.26 4.14 0.05
CA ALA A 9 -19.51 3.06 0.98
C ALA A 9 -19.63 3.56 2.43
N LEU A 10 -18.75 4.47 2.86
CA LEU A 10 -18.83 5.07 4.20
C LEU A 10 -20.14 5.82 4.40
N VAL A 11 -20.56 6.65 3.43
CA VAL A 11 -21.85 7.36 3.49
C VAL A 11 -23.02 6.37 3.53
N ASN A 12 -22.99 5.31 2.72
CA ASN A 12 -24.03 4.27 2.73
C ASN A 12 -24.10 3.52 4.08
N CYS A 13 -22.96 3.37 4.75
CA CYS A 13 -22.91 2.80 6.12
C CYS A 13 -23.32 3.79 7.22
N GLY A 14 -23.66 5.04 6.88
CA GLY A 14 -24.14 6.05 7.83
C GLY A 14 -23.03 6.83 8.54
N PHE A 15 -21.79 6.78 8.06
CA PHE A 15 -20.70 7.61 8.56
C PHE A 15 -20.84 9.05 8.05
N ASP A 16 -20.48 10.01 8.89
CA ASP A 16 -20.26 11.41 8.50
C ASP A 16 -18.84 11.54 7.98
N VAL A 17 -18.67 11.90 6.69
CA VAL A 17 -17.40 11.78 6.00
C VAL A 17 -16.84 13.14 5.58
N LEU A 18 -15.73 13.53 6.20
CA LEU A 18 -14.90 14.63 5.74
C LEU A 18 -13.91 14.14 4.68
N THR A 19 -13.87 14.80 3.54
CA THR A 19 -12.97 14.45 2.45
C THR A 19 -11.81 15.43 2.35
N VAL A 20 -10.60 14.94 2.53
CA VAL A 20 -9.37 15.71 2.37
C VAL A 20 -8.66 15.29 1.11
N GLY A 21 -8.37 16.25 0.25
CA GLY A 21 -7.57 16.05 -0.94
C GLY A 21 -6.13 16.53 -0.73
N ILE A 22 -5.17 15.84 -1.35
CA ILE A 22 -3.76 16.22 -1.36
C ILE A 22 -3.39 16.60 -2.79
N THR A 23 -2.91 17.83 -2.98
CA THR A 23 -2.47 18.33 -4.28
C THR A 23 -1.13 17.71 -4.70
N LYS A 24 -0.74 17.85 -5.95
CA LYS A 24 0.54 17.32 -6.46
C LYS A 24 1.78 17.94 -5.79
N ASP A 25 1.66 19.16 -5.29
CA ASP A 25 2.69 19.87 -4.52
C ASP A 25 2.64 19.56 -3.00
N GLY A 26 1.75 18.63 -2.59
CA GLY A 26 1.67 18.10 -1.23
C GLY A 26 0.83 18.92 -0.28
N ARG A 27 0.06 19.90 -0.73
CA ARG A 27 -0.84 20.69 0.11
C ARG A 27 -2.15 19.96 0.35
N TRP A 28 -2.70 20.08 1.54
CA TRP A 28 -3.94 19.44 1.94
C TRP A 28 -5.09 20.43 1.89
N THR A 29 -6.19 20.05 1.25
CA THR A 29 -7.41 20.86 1.13
C THR A 29 -8.62 20.09 1.60
N LEU A 30 -9.50 20.71 2.37
CA LEU A 30 -10.79 20.14 2.77
C LEU A 30 -11.78 20.33 1.62
N ILE A 31 -12.21 19.24 1.01
CA ILE A 31 -13.14 19.26 -0.12
C ILE A 31 -14.54 19.58 0.40
N GLN A 32 -15.06 20.80 0.08
CA GLN A 32 -16.33 21.29 0.58
C GLN A 32 -17.55 20.55 0.01
N ASN A 33 -17.45 20.09 -1.25
CA ASN A 33 -18.55 19.41 -1.93
C ASN A 33 -18.09 18.06 -2.50
N PRO A 34 -17.86 17.05 -1.66
CA PRO A 34 -17.32 15.77 -2.10
C PRO A 34 -18.24 15.04 -3.10
N ASP A 35 -19.54 15.13 -2.95
CA ASP A 35 -20.49 14.53 -3.89
C ASP A 35 -20.31 15.08 -5.32
N THR A 36 -20.23 16.40 -5.44
CA THR A 36 -19.98 17.07 -6.75
C THR A 36 -18.58 16.74 -7.26
N PHE A 37 -17.57 16.76 -6.38
CA PHE A 37 -16.19 16.41 -6.75
C PHE A 37 -16.09 14.99 -7.32
N PHE A 38 -16.78 14.04 -6.72
CA PHE A 38 -16.76 12.65 -7.15
C PHE A 38 -17.76 12.34 -8.28
N ALA A 39 -18.79 13.16 -8.51
CA ALA A 39 -19.80 12.94 -9.55
C ALA A 39 -19.20 13.07 -10.98
N ASP A 40 -18.35 14.07 -11.20
CA ASP A 40 -17.83 14.46 -12.52
C ASP A 40 -16.65 13.60 -13.02
N GLY A 41 -16.40 12.45 -12.41
CA GLY A 41 -15.31 11.55 -12.81
C GLY A 41 -13.99 11.86 -12.11
N TRP A 42 -12.87 11.60 -12.81
CA TRP A 42 -11.55 11.83 -12.22
C TRP A 42 -11.16 13.30 -12.37
N LYS A 43 -10.99 13.98 -11.25
CA LYS A 43 -10.50 15.37 -11.20
C LYS A 43 -9.20 15.44 -10.43
N GLU A 44 -8.34 16.36 -10.85
CA GLU A 44 -7.14 16.71 -10.09
C GLU A 44 -7.55 17.46 -8.81
N VAL A 45 -6.88 17.14 -7.70
CA VAL A 45 -7.06 17.89 -6.47
C VAL A 45 -6.33 19.22 -6.60
N THR A 46 -7.06 20.33 -6.48
CA THR A 46 -6.55 21.70 -6.49
C THR A 46 -6.91 22.42 -5.20
N GLN A 47 -6.25 23.53 -4.91
CA GLN A 47 -6.54 24.34 -3.72
C GLN A 47 -7.91 25.04 -3.78
N GLU A 48 -8.48 25.20 -4.99
CA GLU A 48 -9.80 25.82 -5.18
C GLU A 48 -10.98 24.96 -4.70
N LEU A 49 -10.72 23.70 -4.32
CA LEU A 49 -11.76 22.77 -3.86
C LEU A 49 -12.23 23.06 -2.42
N GLY A 50 -11.48 23.87 -1.67
CA GLY A 50 -11.80 24.26 -0.30
C GLY A 50 -10.60 24.79 0.46
N PRO A 51 -10.75 25.12 1.75
CA PRO A 51 -9.70 25.68 2.54
C PRO A 51 -8.54 24.71 2.78
N LEU A 52 -7.34 25.24 2.93
CA LEU A 52 -6.19 24.47 3.36
C LEU A 52 -6.42 23.89 4.76
N CYS A 53 -6.00 22.68 4.95
CA CYS A 53 -6.18 21.98 6.23
C CYS A 53 -4.95 21.17 6.60
N TYR A 54 -4.85 20.82 7.88
CA TYR A 54 -3.71 20.13 8.46
C TYR A 54 -4.14 19.11 9.50
N ILE A 55 -3.37 18.02 9.64
CA ILE A 55 -3.39 17.19 10.84
C ILE A 55 -2.18 17.57 11.67
N LEU A 56 -2.40 18.01 12.89
CA LEU A 56 -1.31 18.39 13.79
C LEU A 56 -0.70 17.14 14.45
N PRO A 57 0.63 17.08 14.60
CA PRO A 57 1.31 16.01 15.35
C PRO A 57 1.18 16.26 16.87
N ASP A 58 -0.05 16.41 17.35
CA ASP A 58 -0.38 16.75 18.74
C ASP A 58 -1.58 15.92 19.20
N PRO A 59 -1.38 14.86 20.01
CA PRO A 59 -2.46 14.00 20.46
C PRO A 59 -3.45 14.66 21.45
N CYS A 60 -3.13 15.86 21.93
CA CYS A 60 -4.06 16.65 22.73
C CYS A 60 -5.00 17.51 21.86
N ARG A 61 -4.73 17.59 20.57
CA ARG A 61 -5.52 18.32 19.58
C ARG A 61 -5.75 17.43 18.32
N PRO A 62 -6.36 16.23 18.49
CA PRO A 62 -6.66 15.39 17.36
C PRO A 62 -7.71 16.04 16.46
N GLY A 63 -7.67 15.72 15.16
CA GLY A 63 -8.64 16.25 14.20
C GLY A 63 -8.03 16.95 13.01
N ILE A 64 -8.87 17.57 12.18
CA ILE A 64 -8.47 18.34 11.00
C ILE A 64 -8.55 19.83 11.37
N TRP A 65 -7.45 20.54 11.16
CA TRP A 65 -7.32 21.96 11.45
C TRP A 65 -7.33 22.77 10.17
N ILE A 66 -8.15 23.82 10.11
CA ILE A 66 -8.31 24.66 8.93
C ILE A 66 -7.37 25.86 9.03
N ASP A 67 -6.75 26.25 7.90
CA ASP A 67 -5.93 27.43 7.80
C ASP A 67 -6.80 28.69 7.96
N GLY A 68 -6.48 29.53 8.93
CA GLY A 68 -7.22 30.76 9.23
C GLY A 68 -7.06 31.87 8.20
N HIS A 69 -6.03 31.84 7.37
CA HIS A 69 -5.82 32.86 6.34
C HIS A 69 -6.96 32.97 5.33
N GLU A 70 -7.65 31.84 5.02
CA GLU A 70 -8.79 31.83 4.10
C GLU A 70 -10.11 32.30 4.74
N LEU A 71 -10.17 32.37 6.07
CA LEU A 71 -11.33 32.93 6.80
C LEU A 71 -11.26 34.45 7.00
N GLU A 72 -10.11 35.06 6.71
CA GLU A 72 -9.80 36.46 7.02
C GLU A 72 -10.26 37.47 5.98
N GLU A 73 -10.60 37.05 4.76
CA GLU A 73 -11.24 37.97 3.79
C GLU A 73 -12.58 38.52 4.31
N ALA A 74 -13.12 37.95 5.38
CA ALA A 74 -14.34 38.40 6.02
C ALA A 74 -14.15 39.33 7.25
N HIS A 75 -12.98 39.36 7.90
CA HIS A 75 -12.79 40.07 9.19
C HIS A 75 -11.35 40.53 9.39
N ASN A 76 -10.98 41.73 8.97
CA ASN A 76 -9.77 42.52 9.25
C ASN A 76 -8.90 42.05 10.44
N ILE A 77 -8.20 40.92 10.31
CA ILE A 77 -7.25 40.40 11.30
C ILE A 77 -5.83 40.54 10.74
N ASP A 78 -4.90 41.00 11.57
CA ASP A 78 -3.50 41.22 11.23
C ASP A 78 -2.77 39.90 10.94
N CYS A 79 -2.46 39.64 9.67
CA CYS A 79 -1.92 38.41 9.12
C CYS A 79 -0.43 38.17 9.36
N SER A 80 0.18 38.76 10.36
CA SER A 80 1.60 38.56 10.69
C SER A 80 1.90 37.20 11.39
N ASN A 81 0.86 36.48 11.84
CA ASN A 81 1.00 35.16 12.44
C ASN A 81 -0.02 34.17 11.79
N PRO A 82 0.40 32.98 11.36
CA PRO A 82 -0.53 31.96 10.87
C PRO A 82 -1.47 31.54 12.02
N VAL A 83 -2.74 31.91 11.92
CA VAL A 83 -3.76 31.54 12.89
C VAL A 83 -4.42 30.26 12.40
N ILE A 84 -4.07 29.13 13.00
CA ILE A 84 -4.84 27.89 12.80
C ILE A 84 -6.14 28.05 13.59
N THR A 85 -7.25 28.27 12.89
CA THR A 85 -8.56 28.49 13.52
C THR A 85 -9.49 27.32 13.25
N GLY A 86 -9.99 26.72 14.34
CA GLY A 86 -11.06 25.72 14.31
C GLY A 86 -10.59 24.30 13.94
N GLY A 87 -10.61 23.40 14.92
CA GLY A 87 -10.47 21.97 14.70
C GLY A 87 -11.82 21.35 14.37
N LEU A 88 -11.86 20.49 13.36
CA LEU A 88 -12.97 19.57 13.11
C LEU A 88 -12.65 18.25 13.81
N ASP A 89 -13.55 17.81 14.68
CA ASP A 89 -13.41 16.52 15.34
C ASP A 89 -13.48 15.39 14.31
N VAL A 90 -12.57 14.44 14.42
CA VAL A 90 -12.49 13.27 13.55
C VAL A 90 -12.26 12.05 14.43
N ASP A 91 -13.09 11.05 14.31
CA ASP A 91 -12.98 9.80 15.08
C ASP A 91 -11.94 8.85 14.49
N ALA A 92 -11.85 8.77 13.17
CA ALA A 92 -10.90 7.91 12.45
C ALA A 92 -10.53 8.49 11.08
N VAL A 93 -9.37 8.10 10.58
CA VAL A 93 -8.89 8.45 9.24
C VAL A 93 -8.84 7.20 8.37
N PHE A 94 -9.36 7.30 7.15
CA PHE A 94 -9.19 6.28 6.11
C PHE A 94 -8.20 6.82 5.06
N PRO A 95 -6.90 6.53 5.17
CA PRO A 95 -5.93 6.96 4.16
C PRO A 95 -6.21 6.25 2.84
N VAL A 96 -6.17 6.97 1.72
CA VAL A 96 -6.35 6.42 0.37
C VAL A 96 -5.24 6.96 -0.53
N LEU A 97 -4.03 6.54 -0.22
CA LEU A 97 -2.79 6.98 -0.86
C LEU A 97 -2.02 5.74 -1.28
N HIS A 98 -1.77 5.57 -2.57
CA HIS A 98 -1.02 4.44 -3.10
C HIS A 98 0.44 4.83 -3.37
N GLY A 99 1.37 3.93 -3.08
CA GLY A 99 2.80 4.13 -3.29
C GLY A 99 3.48 5.01 -2.23
N SER A 100 4.48 5.79 -2.65
CA SER A 100 5.28 6.64 -1.77
C SER A 100 4.42 7.63 -1.00
N PHE A 101 4.81 7.90 0.25
CA PHE A 101 4.10 8.67 1.27
C PHE A 101 2.80 8.03 1.78
N GLY A 102 2.18 7.10 1.05
CA GLY A 102 0.95 6.42 1.44
C GLY A 102 1.18 5.05 2.07
N GLU A 103 2.12 4.26 1.53
CA GLU A 103 2.37 2.87 1.93
C GLU A 103 3.74 2.67 2.62
N ASP A 104 4.54 3.72 2.78
CA ASP A 104 5.92 3.67 3.28
C ASP A 104 6.09 4.02 4.76
N GLY A 105 4.99 4.23 5.49
CA GLY A 105 5.00 4.61 6.90
C GLY A 105 4.95 6.12 7.15
N THR A 106 5.08 6.95 6.12
CA THR A 106 5.15 8.42 6.28
C THR A 106 3.83 9.00 6.78
N ILE A 107 2.72 8.75 6.10
CA ILE A 107 1.39 9.20 6.54
C ILE A 107 0.98 8.54 7.86
N GLN A 108 1.33 7.25 8.03
CA GLN A 108 1.05 6.52 9.25
C GLN A 108 1.77 7.14 10.46
N GLY A 109 3.01 7.59 10.28
CA GLY A 109 3.78 8.29 11.31
C GLY A 109 3.13 9.61 11.75
N LEU A 110 2.61 10.40 10.81
CA LEU A 110 1.84 11.61 11.13
C LEU A 110 0.58 11.27 11.93
N LEU A 111 -0.17 10.24 11.51
CA LEU A 111 -1.39 9.80 12.18
C LEU A 111 -1.12 9.19 13.56
N ASP A 112 0.01 8.49 13.74
CA ASP A 112 0.46 8.02 15.05
C ASP A 112 0.76 9.19 16.00
N LEU A 113 1.45 10.25 15.53
CA LEU A 113 1.76 11.44 16.31
C LEU A 113 0.51 12.27 16.65
N SER A 114 -0.45 12.35 15.74
CA SER A 114 -1.72 13.05 15.98
C SER A 114 -2.65 12.33 16.96
N GLY A 115 -2.38 11.06 17.22
CA GLY A 115 -3.22 10.25 18.07
C GLY A 115 -4.54 9.80 17.44
N LEU A 116 -4.78 10.02 16.15
CA LEU A 116 -5.99 9.58 15.45
C LEU A 116 -5.95 8.07 15.15
N PRO A 117 -7.05 7.34 15.34
CA PRO A 117 -7.22 6.02 14.74
C PRO A 117 -7.16 6.12 13.23
N TYR A 118 -6.58 5.13 12.56
CA TYR A 118 -6.59 5.09 11.09
C TYR A 118 -6.63 3.67 10.55
N VAL A 119 -7.22 3.53 9.38
CA VAL A 119 -7.35 2.26 8.66
C VAL A 119 -6.00 1.83 8.09
N GLY A 120 -5.71 0.54 8.20
CA GLY A 120 -4.54 -0.08 7.62
C GLY A 120 -3.42 -0.36 8.61
N SER A 121 -2.29 -0.75 8.07
CA SER A 121 -1.09 -1.10 8.83
C SER A 121 -0.43 0.12 9.49
N GLY A 122 0.26 -0.09 10.60
CA GLY A 122 1.02 0.95 11.29
C GLY A 122 2.31 1.33 10.57
N THR A 123 2.99 2.36 11.09
CA THR A 123 4.22 2.92 10.52
C THR A 123 5.28 1.86 10.22
N LEU A 124 5.60 0.98 11.18
CA LEU A 124 6.63 -0.03 10.99
C LEU A 124 6.28 -1.03 9.89
N ALA A 125 5.07 -1.59 9.92
CA ALA A 125 4.66 -2.60 8.95
C ALA A 125 4.58 -2.02 7.53
N SER A 126 4.07 -0.80 7.38
CA SER A 126 4.03 -0.09 6.09
C SER A 126 5.44 0.11 5.54
N SER A 127 6.38 0.60 6.33
CA SER A 127 7.77 0.80 5.91
C SER A 127 8.47 -0.51 5.56
N VAL A 128 8.25 -1.57 6.35
CA VAL A 128 8.81 -2.90 6.09
C VAL A 128 8.27 -3.47 4.78
N CYS A 129 6.96 -3.42 4.56
CA CYS A 129 6.34 -4.01 3.37
C CYS A 129 6.67 -3.22 2.10
N MET A 130 6.87 -1.90 2.19
CA MET A 130 7.28 -1.08 1.05
C MET A 130 8.70 -1.41 0.58
N ASP A 131 9.61 -1.69 1.50
CA ASP A 131 10.99 -2.11 1.19
C ASP A 131 11.05 -3.63 0.98
N LYS A 132 11.07 -4.06 -0.28
CA LYS A 132 11.07 -5.49 -0.67
C LYS A 132 12.24 -6.28 -0.10
N ASP A 133 13.42 -5.67 0.02
CA ASP A 133 14.60 -6.29 0.62
C ASP A 133 14.33 -6.61 2.10
N THR A 134 13.89 -5.61 2.87
CA THR A 134 13.58 -5.77 4.29
C THR A 134 12.44 -6.76 4.51
N ALA A 135 11.37 -6.68 3.73
CA ALA A 135 10.26 -7.64 3.80
C ALA A 135 10.74 -9.08 3.58
N LYS A 136 11.54 -9.32 2.53
CA LYS A 136 12.07 -10.66 2.21
C LYS A 136 13.03 -11.19 3.28
N ILE A 137 13.84 -10.33 3.89
CA ILE A 137 14.70 -10.72 5.03
C ILE A 137 13.84 -11.21 6.19
N ILE A 138 12.78 -10.46 6.55
CA ILE A 138 11.86 -10.84 7.63
C ILE A 138 11.13 -12.14 7.29
N LEU A 139 10.55 -12.25 6.11
CA LEU A 139 9.86 -13.46 5.66
C LEU A 139 10.78 -14.69 5.72
N SER A 140 12.00 -14.55 5.24
CA SER A 140 13.01 -15.63 5.27
C SER A 140 13.37 -16.03 6.70
N HIS A 141 13.46 -15.07 7.63
CA HIS A 141 13.71 -15.35 9.05
C HIS A 141 12.61 -16.20 9.67
N TYR A 142 11.35 -15.98 9.27
CA TYR A 142 10.19 -16.77 9.71
C TYR A 142 10.00 -18.07 8.90
N GLY A 143 10.90 -18.39 7.97
CA GLY A 143 10.80 -19.59 7.13
C GLY A 143 9.71 -19.51 6.07
N ILE A 144 9.21 -18.32 5.75
CA ILE A 144 8.21 -18.09 4.72
C ILE A 144 8.92 -18.00 3.37
N PRO A 145 8.61 -18.90 2.40
CA PRO A 145 9.25 -18.87 1.09
C PRO A 145 8.98 -17.58 0.35
N CYS A 146 10.01 -16.95 -0.17
CA CYS A 146 9.89 -15.78 -1.04
C CYS A 146 10.75 -15.95 -2.31
N VAL A 147 10.47 -15.14 -3.32
CA VAL A 147 11.27 -15.15 -4.56
C VAL A 147 12.72 -14.85 -4.19
N PRO A 148 13.69 -15.70 -4.55
CA PRO A 148 15.11 -15.44 -4.29
C PRO A 148 15.56 -14.20 -5.05
N TYR A 149 16.56 -13.51 -4.52
CA TYR A 149 17.04 -12.27 -5.13
C TYR A 149 18.50 -12.00 -4.81
N VAL A 150 19.09 -11.15 -5.63
CA VAL A 150 20.38 -10.50 -5.35
C VAL A 150 20.12 -9.02 -5.14
N ARG A 151 20.65 -8.48 -4.03
CA ARG A 151 20.59 -7.05 -3.73
C ARG A 151 21.82 -6.34 -4.31
N VAL A 152 21.58 -5.19 -4.93
CA VAL A 152 22.63 -4.29 -5.42
C VAL A 152 22.42 -2.91 -4.80
N GLU A 153 23.45 -2.37 -4.16
CA GLU A 153 23.46 -1.03 -3.60
C GLU A 153 23.92 -0.01 -4.66
N ARG A 154 23.19 1.11 -4.82
CA ARG A 154 23.57 2.19 -5.73
C ARG A 154 24.96 2.73 -5.46
N TYR A 155 25.38 2.76 -4.20
CA TYR A 155 26.72 3.19 -3.80
C TYR A 155 27.81 2.26 -4.36
N GLU A 156 27.66 0.95 -4.23
CA GLU A 156 28.61 -0.06 -4.76
C GLU A 156 28.64 -0.03 -6.30
N TRP A 157 27.46 0.03 -6.92
CA TRP A 157 27.30 0.16 -8.36
C TRP A 157 28.06 1.36 -8.91
N ARG A 158 27.92 2.54 -8.31
CA ARG A 158 28.62 3.75 -8.76
C ARG A 158 30.14 3.70 -8.60
N GLN A 159 30.64 2.97 -7.60
CA GLN A 159 32.07 2.86 -7.36
C GLN A 159 32.75 1.79 -8.21
N LYS A 160 32.11 0.64 -8.43
CA LYS A 160 32.72 -0.53 -9.05
C LYS A 160 31.73 -1.25 -9.99
N PRO A 161 31.21 -0.57 -11.03
CA PRO A 161 30.16 -1.14 -11.87
C PRO A 161 30.61 -2.42 -12.59
N ILE A 162 31.85 -2.49 -13.05
CA ILE A 162 32.40 -3.67 -13.74
C ILE A 162 32.42 -4.87 -12.79
N GLN A 163 32.95 -4.69 -11.58
CA GLN A 163 33.03 -5.77 -10.58
C GLN A 163 31.64 -6.27 -10.20
N VAL A 164 30.69 -5.36 -9.98
CA VAL A 164 29.28 -5.71 -9.68
C VAL A 164 28.67 -6.55 -10.83
N LEU A 165 28.91 -6.16 -12.09
CA LEU A 165 28.41 -6.94 -13.23
C LEU A 165 29.08 -8.32 -13.32
N GLU A 166 30.37 -8.44 -13.09
CA GLU A 166 31.08 -9.73 -13.09
C GLU A 166 30.54 -10.65 -11.98
N ASP A 167 30.36 -10.12 -10.78
CA ASP A 167 29.80 -10.87 -9.64
C ASP A 167 28.38 -11.34 -9.93
N LEU A 168 27.54 -10.50 -10.54
CA LEU A 168 26.18 -10.84 -10.94
C LEU A 168 26.13 -11.90 -12.04
N SER A 169 26.94 -11.74 -13.08
CA SER A 169 26.94 -12.63 -14.27
C SER A 169 27.29 -14.07 -13.92
N SER A 170 28.08 -14.28 -12.86
CA SER A 170 28.49 -15.63 -12.43
C SER A 170 27.37 -16.44 -11.76
N GLY A 171 26.29 -15.79 -11.28
CA GLY A 171 25.24 -16.42 -10.46
C GLY A 171 23.81 -16.26 -10.97
N LEU A 172 23.55 -15.44 -11.99
CA LEU A 172 22.22 -15.18 -12.48
C LEU A 172 21.77 -16.18 -13.54
N THR A 173 20.52 -16.62 -13.43
CA THR A 173 19.82 -17.38 -14.48
C THR A 173 18.79 -16.49 -15.14
N PHE A 174 19.00 -16.13 -16.40
CA PHE A 174 18.09 -15.28 -17.17
C PHE A 174 16.85 -16.07 -17.68
N PRO A 175 15.71 -15.40 -17.88
CA PRO A 175 15.48 -13.96 -17.67
C PRO A 175 15.34 -13.59 -16.19
N VAL A 176 15.71 -12.32 -15.86
CA VAL A 176 15.57 -11.77 -14.52
C VAL A 176 14.74 -10.48 -14.54
N PHE A 177 14.18 -10.12 -13.39
CA PHE A 177 13.59 -8.80 -13.16
C PHE A 177 14.51 -7.97 -12.27
N VAL A 178 14.84 -6.77 -12.74
CA VAL A 178 15.53 -5.75 -11.94
C VAL A 178 14.51 -4.73 -11.48
N LYS A 179 14.44 -4.46 -10.18
CA LYS A 179 13.43 -3.58 -9.59
C LYS A 179 13.99 -2.79 -8.40
N PRO A 180 13.51 -1.54 -8.18
CA PRO A 180 13.82 -0.80 -6.96
C PRO A 180 13.26 -1.55 -5.74
N SER A 181 13.92 -1.44 -4.58
CA SER A 181 13.45 -2.06 -3.34
C SER A 181 12.18 -1.41 -2.82
N GLY A 182 12.16 -0.08 -2.74
CA GLY A 182 11.11 0.73 -2.13
C GLY A 182 10.18 1.42 -3.13
N SER A 183 9.90 0.82 -4.28
CA SER A 183 8.97 1.38 -5.28
C SER A 183 7.74 0.50 -5.45
N GLY A 184 6.57 1.14 -5.60
CA GLY A 184 5.30 0.50 -5.93
C GLY A 184 4.95 0.63 -7.42
N SER A 185 3.80 0.08 -7.82
CA SER A 185 3.20 0.27 -9.15
C SER A 185 4.12 -0.05 -10.34
N SER A 186 5.06 -0.98 -10.19
CA SER A 186 6.03 -1.40 -11.21
C SER A 186 6.96 -0.28 -11.74
N LEU A 187 7.07 0.85 -11.02
CA LEU A 187 7.98 1.94 -11.39
C LEU A 187 9.44 1.48 -11.29
N GLY A 188 10.21 1.68 -12.35
CA GLY A 188 11.63 1.29 -12.42
C GLY A 188 11.87 -0.22 -12.52
N VAL A 189 10.86 -1.02 -12.82
CA VAL A 189 10.98 -2.47 -13.01
C VAL A 189 11.29 -2.80 -14.46
N SER A 190 12.30 -3.63 -14.69
CA SER A 190 12.75 -4.05 -16.04
C SER A 190 12.92 -5.56 -16.10
N LYS A 191 12.39 -6.21 -17.16
CA LYS A 191 12.69 -7.60 -17.50
C LYS A 191 13.95 -7.66 -18.36
N VAL A 192 14.95 -8.38 -17.91
CA VAL A 192 16.28 -8.50 -18.56
C VAL A 192 16.45 -9.93 -19.04
N LYS A 193 16.68 -10.10 -20.34
CA LYS A 193 16.80 -11.42 -21.00
C LYS A 193 18.25 -11.91 -21.11
N GLY A 194 19.24 -11.05 -20.90
CA GLY A 194 20.66 -11.34 -20.99
C GLY A 194 21.50 -10.27 -20.29
N GLU A 195 22.80 -10.53 -20.11
CA GLU A 195 23.72 -9.66 -19.36
C GLU A 195 23.80 -8.22 -19.91
N GLU A 196 23.65 -8.06 -21.21
CA GLU A 196 23.73 -6.77 -21.92
C GLU A 196 22.67 -5.76 -21.43
N GLY A 197 21.57 -6.25 -20.86
CA GLY A 197 20.48 -5.40 -20.34
C GLY A 197 20.64 -4.97 -18.89
N LEU A 198 21.53 -5.62 -18.12
CA LEU A 198 21.64 -5.40 -16.65
C LEU A 198 22.05 -3.99 -16.29
N CYS A 199 23.04 -3.43 -16.99
CA CYS A 199 23.55 -2.10 -16.72
C CYS A 199 22.42 -1.06 -16.80
N ARG A 200 21.66 -1.05 -17.90
CA ARG A 200 20.56 -0.13 -18.10
C ARG A 200 19.45 -0.34 -17.07
N ALA A 201 19.07 -1.59 -16.80
CA ALA A 201 18.03 -1.91 -15.86
C ALA A 201 18.38 -1.47 -14.41
N LEU A 202 19.64 -1.58 -14.00
CA LEU A 202 20.13 -1.07 -12.72
C LEU A 202 20.09 0.45 -12.67
N GLU A 203 20.56 1.14 -13.72
CA GLU A 203 20.46 2.61 -13.78
C GLU A 203 19.02 3.10 -13.71
N ASP A 204 18.10 2.45 -14.42
CA ASP A 204 16.66 2.77 -14.38
C ASP A 204 16.08 2.53 -12.98
N ALA A 205 16.40 1.44 -12.31
CA ALA A 205 15.96 1.16 -10.94
C ALA A 205 16.52 2.18 -9.93
N PHE A 206 17.75 2.61 -10.09
CA PHE A 206 18.38 3.60 -9.22
C PHE A 206 17.89 5.04 -9.40
N LEU A 207 17.02 5.31 -10.37
CA LEU A 207 16.28 6.58 -10.42
C LEU A 207 15.25 6.68 -9.29
N TYR A 208 14.76 5.54 -8.79
CA TYR A 208 13.66 5.46 -7.83
C TYR A 208 14.11 5.09 -6.40
N ASP A 209 15.25 4.36 -6.26
CA ASP A 209 15.74 3.93 -4.94
C ASP A 209 17.26 3.88 -4.90
N THR A 210 17.79 3.70 -3.70
CA THR A 210 19.22 3.44 -3.45
C THR A 210 19.57 1.94 -3.49
N LYS A 211 18.56 1.06 -3.45
CA LYS A 211 18.68 -0.39 -3.53
C LYS A 211 17.91 -0.92 -4.74
N ALA A 212 18.53 -1.83 -5.48
CA ALA A 212 17.89 -2.61 -6.52
C ALA A 212 17.90 -4.10 -6.17
N LEU A 213 16.83 -4.81 -6.52
CA LEU A 213 16.71 -6.26 -6.40
C LEU A 213 16.74 -6.88 -7.79
N ILE A 214 17.47 -7.96 -7.94
CA ILE A 214 17.50 -8.78 -9.15
C ILE A 214 16.89 -10.14 -8.81
N GLU A 215 15.74 -10.45 -9.40
CA GLU A 215 15.00 -11.68 -9.14
C GLU A 215 14.90 -12.52 -10.41
N PRO A 216 15.06 -13.85 -10.35
CA PRO A 216 14.77 -14.72 -11.48
C PRO A 216 13.28 -14.63 -11.85
N ALA A 217 12.99 -14.60 -13.16
CA ALA A 217 11.63 -14.66 -13.64
C ALA A 217 10.99 -15.99 -13.21
N GLN A 218 9.78 -15.94 -12.68
CA GLN A 218 9.06 -17.10 -12.18
C GLN A 218 8.28 -17.77 -13.33
N GLU A 219 9.00 -18.32 -14.32
CA GLU A 219 8.38 -18.96 -15.48
C GLU A 219 7.62 -20.23 -15.07
N GLY A 220 6.39 -20.39 -15.57
CA GLY A 220 5.51 -21.49 -15.22
C GLY A 220 4.80 -21.39 -13.88
N TYR A 221 4.96 -20.25 -13.19
CA TYR A 221 4.17 -19.92 -12.01
C TYR A 221 2.94 -19.10 -12.39
N LEU A 222 1.88 -19.24 -11.60
CA LEU A 222 0.70 -18.38 -11.63
C LEU A 222 0.92 -17.19 -10.68
N GLU A 223 0.47 -16.02 -11.10
CA GLU A 223 0.40 -14.83 -10.22
C GLU A 223 -0.91 -14.87 -9.45
N ILE A 224 -0.82 -15.05 -8.15
CA ILE A 224 -1.96 -15.20 -7.24
C ILE A 224 -1.92 -14.06 -6.21
N GLU A 225 -3.08 -13.46 -6.00
CA GLU A 225 -3.29 -12.44 -4.97
C GLU A 225 -4.23 -12.98 -3.90
N CYS A 226 -3.92 -12.72 -2.62
CA CYS A 226 -4.74 -13.09 -1.47
C CYS A 226 -4.97 -11.86 -0.60
N ALA A 227 -6.24 -11.51 -0.35
CA ALA A 227 -6.61 -10.39 0.50
C ALA A 227 -6.67 -10.83 1.98
N ILE A 228 -5.98 -10.10 2.85
CA ILE A 228 -5.95 -10.36 4.29
C ILE A 228 -6.67 -9.21 5.01
N LEU A 229 -7.50 -9.55 6.01
CA LEU A 229 -8.31 -8.62 6.81
C LEU A 229 -8.26 -9.00 8.28
N GLY A 230 -7.94 -8.06 9.15
CA GLY A 230 -7.96 -8.23 10.60
C GLY A 230 -6.70 -7.71 11.28
N ASN A 231 -6.68 -7.78 12.61
CA ASN A 231 -5.53 -7.41 13.44
C ASN A 231 -4.86 -8.67 14.03
N ASN A 232 -5.28 -9.10 15.22
CA ASN A 232 -4.67 -10.22 15.94
C ASN A 232 -5.00 -11.59 15.32
N GLU A 233 -6.21 -11.75 14.79
CA GLU A 233 -6.70 -12.97 14.14
C GLU A 233 -7.09 -12.67 12.69
N PRO A 234 -6.12 -12.37 11.81
CA PRO A 234 -6.41 -12.03 10.42
C PRO A 234 -6.98 -13.21 9.66
N LYS A 235 -7.93 -12.91 8.78
CA LYS A 235 -8.56 -13.87 7.87
C LYS A 235 -8.07 -13.62 6.45
N ALA A 236 -8.03 -14.68 5.66
CA ALA A 236 -7.72 -14.64 4.24
C ALA A 236 -9.00 -14.82 3.41
N SER A 237 -9.11 -14.08 2.32
CA SER A 237 -10.13 -14.29 1.29
C SER A 237 -9.88 -15.56 0.48
N VAL A 238 -10.77 -15.89 -0.44
CA VAL A 238 -10.42 -16.78 -1.56
C VAL A 238 -9.27 -16.17 -2.34
N PRO A 239 -8.26 -16.94 -2.80
CA PRO A 239 -7.22 -16.45 -3.69
C PRO A 239 -7.79 -16.09 -5.07
N GLY A 240 -7.22 -15.06 -5.70
CA GLY A 240 -7.51 -14.70 -7.08
C GLY A 240 -6.28 -14.77 -7.96
N GLN A 241 -6.45 -15.06 -9.23
CA GLN A 241 -5.37 -15.13 -10.21
C GLN A 241 -5.41 -13.92 -11.12
N ILE A 242 -4.24 -13.32 -11.35
CA ILE A 242 -4.03 -12.34 -12.41
C ILE A 242 -3.46 -13.06 -13.62
N VAL A 243 -4.08 -12.86 -14.78
CA VAL A 243 -3.56 -13.30 -16.07
C VAL A 243 -3.22 -12.04 -16.87
N PRO A 244 -1.94 -11.64 -16.89
CA PRO A 244 -1.51 -10.46 -17.63
C PRO A 244 -1.79 -10.63 -19.12
N SER A 245 -2.18 -9.54 -19.79
CA SER A 245 -2.38 -9.51 -21.24
C SER A 245 -1.08 -9.50 -22.03
N ARG A 246 0.04 -9.13 -21.38
CA ARG A 246 1.39 -9.01 -21.95
C ARG A 246 2.39 -9.82 -21.13
N GLU A 247 3.60 -10.03 -21.67
CA GLU A 247 4.71 -10.72 -20.96
C GLU A 247 5.10 -10.07 -19.62
N PHE A 248 4.65 -8.85 -19.35
CA PHE A 248 4.95 -8.10 -18.15
C PHE A 248 3.74 -7.29 -17.66
N TYR A 249 3.43 -7.39 -16.38
CA TYR A 249 2.34 -6.67 -15.71
C TYR A 249 2.86 -5.33 -15.19
N ASP A 250 3.02 -4.36 -16.11
CA ASP A 250 3.47 -2.99 -15.82
C ASP A 250 2.33 -2.08 -15.34
N TYR A 251 2.66 -0.80 -15.12
CA TYR A 251 1.69 0.20 -14.69
C TYR A 251 0.51 0.35 -15.65
N GLU A 252 0.76 0.29 -16.97
CA GLU A 252 -0.28 0.37 -17.98
C GLU A 252 -1.20 -0.86 -17.92
N ALA A 253 -0.62 -2.04 -17.74
CA ALA A 253 -1.38 -3.29 -17.60
C ALA A 253 -2.20 -3.34 -16.30
N LYS A 254 -1.75 -2.66 -15.22
CA LYS A 254 -2.45 -2.61 -13.93
C LYS A 254 -3.67 -1.68 -13.94
N TYR A 255 -3.63 -0.57 -14.68
CA TYR A 255 -4.62 0.51 -14.54
C TYR A 255 -5.31 0.90 -15.85
N ILE A 256 -4.77 0.53 -17.01
CA ILE A 256 -5.23 0.99 -18.32
C ILE A 256 -5.63 -0.17 -19.26
N ASP A 257 -5.02 -1.35 -19.10
CA ASP A 257 -5.24 -2.46 -20.02
C ASP A 257 -6.48 -3.30 -19.63
N GLU A 258 -7.54 -3.11 -20.39
CA GLU A 258 -8.82 -3.85 -20.27
C GLU A 258 -8.68 -5.36 -20.57
N ASN A 259 -7.54 -5.81 -21.10
CA ASN A 259 -7.32 -7.22 -21.47
C ASN A 259 -6.71 -8.07 -20.33
N THR A 260 -6.31 -7.45 -19.22
CA THR A 260 -5.91 -8.19 -18.02
C THR A 260 -7.11 -8.94 -17.44
N ARG A 261 -7.01 -10.26 -17.30
CA ARG A 261 -8.10 -11.10 -16.80
C ARG A 261 -7.89 -11.44 -15.34
N LEU A 262 -8.94 -11.21 -14.55
CA LEU A 262 -9.03 -11.65 -13.16
C LEU A 262 -9.83 -12.94 -13.09
N ILE A 263 -9.29 -13.98 -12.47
CA ILE A 263 -9.97 -15.26 -12.24
C ILE A 263 -10.19 -15.38 -10.73
N ILE A 264 -11.43 -15.28 -10.30
CA ILE A 264 -11.82 -15.30 -8.90
C ILE A 264 -12.98 -16.28 -8.71
N PRO A 265 -12.83 -17.33 -7.88
CA PRO A 265 -11.59 -17.79 -7.25
C PRO A 265 -10.53 -18.23 -8.27
N ALA A 266 -9.25 -18.21 -7.86
CA ALA A 266 -8.15 -18.73 -8.67
C ALA A 266 -8.36 -20.21 -9.02
N ALA A 267 -7.90 -20.63 -10.21
CA ALA A 267 -8.00 -22.02 -10.67
C ALA A 267 -6.94 -22.91 -9.98
N LEU A 268 -7.06 -23.05 -8.66
CA LEU A 268 -6.23 -23.90 -7.81
C LEU A 268 -7.08 -25.03 -7.22
N ASP A 269 -6.46 -26.17 -6.90
CA ASP A 269 -7.13 -27.17 -6.06
C ASP A 269 -7.27 -26.66 -4.60
N ASP A 270 -8.20 -27.24 -3.85
CA ASP A 270 -8.54 -26.78 -2.50
C ASP A 270 -7.33 -26.75 -1.55
N ASP A 271 -6.48 -27.77 -1.57
CA ASP A 271 -5.30 -27.88 -0.69
C ASP A 271 -4.26 -26.80 -1.03
N LEU A 272 -4.10 -26.49 -2.30
CA LEU A 272 -3.17 -25.46 -2.75
C LEU A 272 -3.72 -24.06 -2.43
N ALA A 273 -5.03 -23.85 -2.59
CA ALA A 273 -5.70 -22.63 -2.20
C ALA A 273 -5.59 -22.37 -0.69
N GLU A 274 -5.79 -23.39 0.14
CA GLU A 274 -5.60 -23.29 1.60
C GLU A 274 -4.13 -23.02 1.98
N SER A 275 -3.18 -23.60 1.26
CA SER A 275 -1.75 -23.32 1.46
C SER A 275 -1.40 -21.87 1.13
N VAL A 276 -1.97 -21.28 0.07
CA VAL A 276 -1.82 -19.86 -0.27
C VAL A 276 -2.39 -18.97 0.84
N LYS A 277 -3.61 -19.27 1.32
CA LYS A 277 -4.22 -18.52 2.43
C LYS A 277 -3.36 -18.55 3.68
N LYS A 278 -2.87 -19.73 4.06
CA LYS A 278 -2.03 -19.92 5.24
C LYS A 278 -0.73 -19.10 5.15
N ILE A 279 0.01 -19.24 4.04
CA ILE A 279 1.25 -18.50 3.81
C ILE A 279 1.02 -16.98 3.80
N SER A 280 -0.09 -16.52 3.24
CA SER A 280 -0.45 -15.11 3.19
C SER A 280 -0.75 -14.54 4.59
N ILE A 281 -1.46 -15.31 5.44
CA ILE A 281 -1.68 -14.94 6.84
C ILE A 281 -0.36 -14.91 7.62
N GLU A 282 0.52 -15.90 7.41
CA GLU A 282 1.82 -15.96 8.06
C GLU A 282 2.71 -14.76 7.64
N ALA A 283 2.72 -14.40 6.37
CA ALA A 283 3.45 -13.25 5.84
C ALA A 283 2.93 -11.93 6.43
N PHE A 284 1.60 -11.75 6.49
CA PHE A 284 0.95 -10.61 7.13
C PHE A 284 1.36 -10.46 8.60
N LYS A 285 1.34 -11.55 9.36
CA LYS A 285 1.73 -11.56 10.76
C LYS A 285 3.23 -11.30 10.96
N ALA A 286 4.07 -11.93 10.16
CA ALA A 286 5.54 -11.81 10.26
C ALA A 286 6.01 -10.36 10.01
N THR A 287 5.36 -9.63 9.12
CA THR A 287 5.68 -8.23 8.81
C THR A 287 4.97 -7.22 9.73
N GLY A 288 4.16 -7.70 10.68
CA GLY A 288 3.45 -6.86 11.64
C GLY A 288 2.30 -6.07 11.05
N CYS A 289 1.72 -6.50 9.92
CA CYS A 289 0.57 -5.88 9.31
C CYS A 289 -0.66 -5.90 10.21
N SER A 290 -1.58 -4.97 9.99
CA SER A 290 -2.87 -4.87 10.67
C SER A 290 -3.90 -4.21 9.76
N GLY A 291 -5.19 -4.45 10.06
CA GLY A 291 -6.30 -3.94 9.27
C GLY A 291 -6.44 -4.69 7.95
N LEU A 292 -5.64 -4.33 6.97
CA LEU A 292 -5.65 -4.93 5.63
C LEU A 292 -4.26 -5.09 5.04
N ALA A 293 -4.10 -6.07 4.18
CA ALA A 293 -3.03 -6.13 3.18
C ALA A 293 -3.44 -7.08 2.04
N ARG A 294 -2.84 -6.92 0.86
CA ARG A 294 -2.86 -7.91 -0.20
C ARG A 294 -1.48 -8.56 -0.29
N VAL A 295 -1.45 -9.86 -0.18
CA VAL A 295 -0.24 -10.65 -0.33
C VAL A 295 -0.22 -11.25 -1.73
N ASP A 296 0.80 -10.90 -2.49
CA ASP A 296 0.99 -11.35 -3.87
C ASP A 296 2.01 -12.49 -3.86
N VAL A 297 1.63 -13.62 -4.43
CA VAL A 297 2.43 -14.85 -4.43
C VAL A 297 2.55 -15.44 -5.84
N PHE A 298 3.67 -16.07 -6.10
CA PHE A 298 3.85 -16.96 -7.24
C PHE A 298 3.56 -18.41 -6.83
N VAL A 299 2.70 -19.09 -7.57
CA VAL A 299 2.28 -20.46 -7.30
C VAL A 299 2.59 -21.34 -8.50
N ASN A 300 3.38 -22.39 -8.31
CA ASN A 300 3.56 -23.41 -9.34
C ASN A 300 2.60 -24.57 -9.08
N PRO A 301 1.55 -24.77 -9.90
CA PRO A 301 0.54 -25.79 -9.65
C PRO A 301 1.05 -27.23 -9.82
N ARG A 302 2.18 -27.44 -10.52
CA ARG A 302 2.76 -28.77 -10.72
C ARG A 302 3.65 -29.19 -9.55
N SER A 303 4.57 -28.34 -9.14
CA SER A 303 5.48 -28.60 -8.02
C SER A 303 4.86 -28.26 -6.66
N ARG A 304 3.72 -27.54 -6.63
CA ARG A 304 3.04 -26.99 -5.44
C ARG A 304 3.92 -26.00 -4.66
N ASP A 305 4.92 -25.42 -5.33
CA ASP A 305 5.80 -24.42 -4.75
C ASP A 305 5.08 -23.05 -4.71
N ILE A 306 5.15 -22.38 -3.55
CA ILE A 306 4.54 -21.07 -3.31
C ILE A 306 5.65 -20.15 -2.83
N LYS A 307 5.74 -18.95 -3.43
CA LYS A 307 6.72 -17.92 -3.05
C LYS A 307 6.03 -16.58 -2.91
N VAL A 308 6.20 -15.92 -1.77
CA VAL A 308 5.74 -14.54 -1.60
C VAL A 308 6.58 -13.62 -2.49
N SER A 309 5.89 -12.79 -3.25
CA SER A 309 6.48 -11.74 -4.10
C SER A 309 6.57 -10.43 -3.35
N GLU A 310 5.43 -9.91 -2.92
CA GLU A 310 5.31 -8.64 -2.20
C GLU A 310 4.07 -8.61 -1.29
N ILE A 311 4.02 -7.63 -0.39
CA ILE A 311 2.89 -7.37 0.50
C ILE A 311 2.50 -5.91 0.33
N ASN A 312 1.25 -5.67 -0.10
CA ASN A 312 0.71 -4.34 -0.32
C ASN A 312 -0.19 -3.95 0.85
N THR A 313 0.25 -2.99 1.67
CA THR A 313 -0.48 -2.59 2.89
C THR A 313 -1.65 -1.64 2.63
N MET A 314 -1.73 -1.06 1.41
CA MET A 314 -2.85 -0.26 0.95
C MET A 314 -3.16 -0.58 -0.52
N PRO A 315 -3.73 -1.77 -0.79
CA PRO A 315 -4.02 -2.20 -2.15
C PRO A 315 -5.07 -1.31 -2.82
N GLY A 316 -5.15 -1.37 -4.15
CA GLY A 316 -6.22 -0.70 -4.90
C GLY A 316 -7.59 -1.06 -4.33
N PHE A 317 -8.46 -0.05 -4.16
CA PHE A 317 -9.72 -0.18 -3.42
C PHE A 317 -10.94 0.35 -4.20
N THR A 318 -10.90 0.26 -5.54
CA THR A 318 -12.11 0.49 -6.36
C THR A 318 -12.96 -0.78 -6.38
N GLU A 319 -14.24 -0.67 -6.70
CA GLU A 319 -15.15 -1.83 -6.86
C GLU A 319 -14.62 -2.88 -7.87
N VAL A 320 -13.76 -2.47 -8.81
CA VAL A 320 -13.14 -3.37 -9.81
C VAL A 320 -11.76 -3.89 -9.38
N SER A 321 -11.21 -3.37 -8.29
CA SER A 321 -9.89 -3.78 -7.77
C SER A 321 -9.93 -5.20 -7.18
N MET A 322 -8.81 -5.91 -7.27
CA MET A 322 -8.73 -7.30 -6.81
C MET A 322 -9.08 -7.44 -5.32
N TYR A 323 -8.55 -6.59 -4.44
CA TYR A 323 -8.76 -6.74 -3.00
C TYR A 323 -10.25 -6.80 -2.58
N PRO A 324 -11.10 -5.83 -2.93
CA PRO A 324 -12.53 -5.92 -2.58
C PRO A 324 -13.25 -7.07 -3.33
N LYS A 325 -12.90 -7.36 -4.58
CA LYS A 325 -13.51 -8.49 -5.31
C LYS A 325 -13.22 -9.84 -4.67
N LEU A 326 -12.03 -10.02 -4.08
CA LEU A 326 -11.69 -11.25 -3.34
C LEU A 326 -12.57 -11.41 -2.09
N TRP A 327 -12.85 -10.31 -1.41
CA TRP A 327 -13.76 -10.34 -0.25
C TRP A 327 -15.22 -10.54 -0.65
N GLU A 328 -15.66 -9.92 -1.74
CA GLU A 328 -17.00 -10.15 -2.30
C GLU A 328 -17.20 -11.64 -2.67
N ALA A 329 -16.22 -12.25 -3.36
CA ALA A 329 -16.24 -13.67 -3.66
C ALA A 329 -16.14 -14.58 -2.41
N SER A 330 -15.66 -14.02 -1.28
CA SER A 330 -15.63 -14.68 0.03
C SER A 330 -16.91 -14.44 0.86
N GLY A 331 -17.90 -13.72 0.31
CA GLY A 331 -19.21 -13.49 0.93
C GLY A 331 -19.30 -12.20 1.77
N MET A 332 -18.35 -11.27 1.65
CA MET A 332 -18.37 -9.98 2.35
C MET A 332 -18.68 -8.86 1.35
N SER A 333 -19.71 -8.06 1.60
CA SER A 333 -20.05 -6.91 0.75
C SER A 333 -18.97 -5.82 0.83
N TYR A 334 -18.94 -4.91 -0.16
CA TYR A 334 -18.00 -3.79 -0.17
C TYR A 334 -18.23 -2.86 1.04
N GLU A 335 -19.49 -2.60 1.38
CA GLU A 335 -19.91 -1.80 2.54
C GLU A 335 -19.44 -2.47 3.85
N ASP A 336 -19.71 -3.77 4.03
CA ASP A 336 -19.27 -4.50 5.23
C ASP A 336 -17.74 -4.50 5.37
N LEU A 337 -17.03 -4.63 4.25
CA LEU A 337 -15.57 -4.56 4.23
C LEU A 337 -15.06 -3.20 4.72
N VAL A 338 -15.63 -2.11 4.20
CA VAL A 338 -15.25 -0.73 4.57
C VAL A 338 -15.58 -0.47 6.04
N ALA A 339 -16.77 -0.84 6.53
CA ALA A 339 -17.16 -0.69 7.93
C ALA A 339 -16.23 -1.50 8.86
N THR A 340 -15.95 -2.77 8.51
CA THR A 340 -15.03 -3.62 9.29
C THR A 340 -13.63 -3.00 9.38
N LEU A 341 -13.12 -2.38 8.32
CA LEU A 341 -11.82 -1.72 8.34
C LEU A 341 -11.78 -0.52 9.30
N VAL A 342 -12.88 0.24 9.41
CA VAL A 342 -13.00 1.32 10.40
C VAL A 342 -12.99 0.75 11.82
N ASP A 343 -13.73 -0.32 12.09
CA ASP A 343 -13.75 -0.98 13.40
C ASP A 343 -12.36 -1.50 13.79
N LEU A 344 -11.62 -2.10 12.85
CA LEU A 344 -10.25 -2.56 13.06
C LEU A 344 -9.28 -1.41 13.38
N ALA A 345 -9.50 -0.22 12.84
CA ALA A 345 -8.70 0.96 13.18
C ALA A 345 -8.88 1.36 14.66
N PHE A 346 -10.10 1.35 15.17
CA PHE A 346 -10.39 1.60 16.59
C PHE A 346 -9.84 0.51 17.49
N GLU A 347 -9.98 -0.76 17.11
CA GLU A 347 -9.44 -1.90 17.87
C GLU A 347 -7.91 -1.75 18.03
N ARG A 348 -7.18 -1.49 16.94
CA ARG A 348 -5.72 -1.31 16.95
C ARG A 348 -5.31 -0.15 17.85
N LYS A 349 -5.98 1.00 17.75
CA LYS A 349 -5.71 2.18 18.57
C LYS A 349 -5.90 1.89 20.06
N THR A 350 -6.98 1.19 20.41
CA THR A 350 -7.29 0.83 21.79
C THR A 350 -6.23 -0.09 22.39
N ALA A 351 -5.71 -1.03 21.62
CA ALA A 351 -4.64 -1.94 22.05
C ALA A 351 -3.33 -1.18 22.35
N CYS A 352 -2.94 -0.24 21.47
CA CYS A 352 -1.78 0.63 21.66
C CYS A 352 -1.90 1.52 22.91
N HIS A 353 -3.06 2.14 23.13
CA HIS A 353 -3.30 2.99 24.30
C HIS A 353 -3.24 2.24 25.62
N ARG A 354 -3.70 1.00 25.69
CA ARG A 354 -3.61 0.17 26.90
C ARG A 354 -2.17 -0.13 27.28
N ALA A 355 -1.29 -0.33 26.31
CA ALA A 355 0.14 -0.52 26.55
C ALA A 355 0.80 0.75 27.12
N PHE A 356 0.50 1.92 26.59
CA PHE A 356 1.05 3.21 27.04
C PHE A 356 0.63 3.58 28.47
N ARG A 357 -0.65 3.38 28.83
CA ARG A 357 -1.16 3.67 30.20
C ARG A 357 -0.58 2.75 31.27
N ARG A 358 -0.07 1.56 30.95
CA ARG A 358 0.60 0.69 31.91
C ARG A 358 2.00 1.19 32.28
N VAL A 359 2.71 1.81 31.35
CA VAL A 359 4.08 2.32 31.58
C VAL A 359 4.09 3.60 32.39
N THR A 360 3.07 4.46 32.25
CA THR A 360 2.96 5.72 33.01
C THR A 360 2.44 5.56 34.44
N LYS A 361 2.08 4.35 34.87
CA LYS A 361 1.66 4.03 36.25
C LYS A 361 2.71 3.28 37.07
N MET A 362 3.91 3.06 36.51
CA MET A 362 5.11 2.63 37.23
C MET A 362 5.97 3.82 37.61
#